data_5b05699ae4e1a09264100b8fe2aa5bb3
#
_entry.id   5b05699ae4e1a09264100b8fe2aa5bb3
#
_cell.length_a   1.000
_cell.length_b   1.000
_cell.length_c   1.000
_cell.angle_alpha   90.00
_cell.angle_beta   90.00
_cell.angle_gamma   90.00
#
_symmetry.space_group_name_H-M   'P 1'
#
loop_
_entity.id
_entity.type
_entity.pdbx_description
1 polymer ?
#
loop_
_entity_poly.entity_id
_entity_poly.type
_entity_poly.pdbx_seq_one_letter_code
_entity_poly.pdbx_strand_id
1 'polypeptide(L)'
;MHLPRFIRLHKVLLLLVLIASLSALAGVMAYRAGESFGLSSLQESGRQRLDLYALTLRHEVEKYEYLPKMLELDQEVVGLLERGTRSSREVSRHLERLNERARTRVIYILGRQGQVLATSNWQEADSYLGEDLSYRHYFTEAREGRPGFFFGVGTTRGEAGYYISSPITQAGQVIGAAVIKVDLDRLQDSWTLAQAPAIVSDHYGVAILSSVPAWKFTANQPLTEDVQLHLRQTRQYNGLPIVPLNLLTQKVLSQDAQLVSLPPDGRASGAEDDTRGLLLAQTIPFGANGWTLTLFLPTDLVYSMARLYAVLAALGLVCLFVMLVSWYLRRQQQRDRVLARVQLERTHAQLERKVEERTRSLEETQAGLIHAGKLAVIGQLSTGLAHELNQPLTALRTLSGNTIRFMERGDLDTVRANLKRINDLVDSMGALTSQLKQFARKSPGHSELTDLSAIIDQALLILEPAIRQHRATIQIQLADDAGVVQCNPNRLEQVIVNLLSNAIDAGASRNTHPVVQLSSQRQGQQVAVRVQDNGPGLSEDARLHLFEPFFTTKESGTGLGLGLAISMSIIQHCEGSLTADNLPGGGAVFTIVLPFPGAEKCTKG
;
A
#
# COMPACT_ATOMS: atom_id res chain seq x y z
N MET A 1 -49.42 22.41 -40.67
CA MET A 1 -49.01 21.30 -41.54
C MET A 1 -48.41 20.20 -40.64
N HIS A 2 -49.27 19.25 -40.20
CA HIS A 2 -48.88 18.16 -39.31
C HIS A 2 -48.16 17.10 -40.13
N LEU A 3 -46.83 16.99 -39.97
CA LEU A 3 -46.11 15.79 -40.46
C LEU A 3 -46.74 14.55 -39.79
N PRO A 4 -47.04 13.48 -40.55
CA PRO A 4 -47.68 12.30 -40.04
C PRO A 4 -46.85 11.71 -38.89
N ARG A 5 -47.52 11.34 -37.76
CA ARG A 5 -46.92 10.74 -36.53
C ARG A 5 -45.92 9.64 -36.84
N PHE A 6 -46.10 8.93 -37.97
CA PHE A 6 -45.25 7.85 -38.44
C PHE A 6 -43.82 8.28 -38.77
N ILE A 7 -43.62 9.44 -39.41
CA ILE A 7 -42.31 9.97 -39.79
C ILE A 7 -41.51 10.44 -38.55
N ARG A 8 -42.19 10.94 -37.55
CA ARG A 8 -41.57 11.34 -36.27
C ARG A 8 -41.08 10.12 -35.48
N LEU A 9 -41.83 9.03 -35.46
CA LEU A 9 -41.47 7.79 -34.76
C LEU A 9 -40.22 7.15 -35.36
N HIS A 10 -40.10 7.10 -36.72
CA HIS A 10 -38.94 6.59 -37.43
C HIS A 10 -37.68 7.42 -37.15
N LYS A 11 -37.79 8.75 -37.11
CA LYS A 11 -36.64 9.61 -36.78
C LYS A 11 -36.15 9.41 -35.34
N VAL A 12 -37.07 9.25 -34.39
CA VAL A 12 -36.72 8.95 -32.97
C VAL A 12 -36.05 7.57 -32.86
N LEU A 13 -36.60 6.56 -33.57
CA LEU A 13 -36.03 5.22 -33.56
C LEU A 13 -34.62 5.20 -34.15
N LEU A 14 -34.42 5.86 -35.30
CA LEU A 14 -33.11 6.00 -35.95
C LEU A 14 -32.09 6.70 -35.02
N LEU A 15 -32.53 7.73 -34.34
CA LEU A 15 -31.71 8.47 -33.40
C LEU A 15 -31.31 7.60 -32.19
N LEU A 16 -32.25 6.84 -31.62
CA LEU A 16 -31.98 5.91 -30.54
C LEU A 16 -31.00 4.80 -30.97
N VAL A 17 -31.16 4.25 -32.17
CA VAL A 17 -30.22 3.26 -32.73
C VAL A 17 -28.83 3.87 -32.92
N LEU A 18 -28.75 5.09 -33.43
CA LEU A 18 -27.49 5.80 -33.62
C LEU A 18 -26.77 6.01 -32.28
N ILE A 19 -27.52 6.40 -31.25
CA ILE A 19 -26.95 6.62 -29.90
C ILE A 19 -26.49 5.31 -29.30
N ALA A 20 -27.32 4.27 -29.38
CA ALA A 20 -26.94 2.95 -28.89
C ALA A 20 -25.66 2.46 -29.57
N SER A 21 -25.55 2.67 -30.91
CA SER A 21 -24.37 2.31 -31.69
C SER A 21 -23.13 3.13 -31.27
N LEU A 22 -23.28 4.45 -31.07
CA LEU A 22 -22.19 5.31 -30.61
C LEU A 22 -21.75 4.99 -29.20
N SER A 23 -22.73 4.72 -28.31
CA SER A 23 -22.42 4.34 -26.92
C SER A 23 -21.73 2.98 -26.86
N ALA A 24 -22.20 2.02 -27.66
CA ALA A 24 -21.54 0.72 -27.79
C ALA A 24 -20.10 0.88 -28.33
N LEU A 25 -19.92 1.70 -29.37
CA LEU A 25 -18.60 1.99 -29.93
C LEU A 25 -17.68 2.66 -28.91
N ALA A 26 -18.18 3.67 -28.18
CA ALA A 26 -17.41 4.33 -27.12
C ALA A 26 -17.05 3.35 -26.01
N GLY A 27 -17.97 2.47 -25.61
CA GLY A 27 -17.72 1.40 -24.65
C GLY A 27 -16.63 0.44 -25.14
N VAL A 28 -16.70 -0.01 -26.40
CA VAL A 28 -15.68 -0.88 -26.99
C VAL A 28 -14.32 -0.19 -27.08
N MET A 29 -14.28 1.07 -27.45
CA MET A 29 -13.03 1.84 -27.50
C MET A 29 -12.43 2.02 -26.11
N ALA A 30 -13.26 2.37 -25.11
CA ALA A 30 -12.84 2.51 -23.73
C ALA A 30 -12.36 1.17 -23.14
N TYR A 31 -13.06 0.08 -23.47
CA TYR A 31 -12.62 -1.27 -23.09
C TYR A 31 -11.23 -1.58 -23.64
N ARG A 32 -11.04 -1.41 -24.96
CA ARG A 32 -9.75 -1.69 -25.60
C ARG A 32 -8.62 -0.81 -25.07
N ALA A 33 -8.90 0.47 -24.85
CA ALA A 33 -7.95 1.38 -24.27
C ALA A 33 -7.60 0.97 -22.81
N GLY A 34 -8.61 0.64 -22.02
CA GLY A 34 -8.44 0.15 -20.65
C GLY A 34 -7.68 -1.19 -20.59
N GLU A 35 -8.02 -2.13 -21.49
CA GLU A 35 -7.31 -3.40 -21.63
C GLU A 35 -5.84 -3.17 -21.99
N SER A 36 -5.58 -2.39 -23.04
CA SER A 36 -4.23 -2.11 -23.51
C SER A 36 -3.39 -1.39 -22.47
N PHE A 37 -3.95 -0.37 -21.82
CA PHE A 37 -3.28 0.35 -20.73
C PHE A 37 -3.06 -0.53 -19.51
N GLY A 38 -4.08 -1.30 -19.11
CA GLY A 38 -3.99 -2.21 -17.97
C GLY A 38 -2.96 -3.32 -18.20
N LEU A 39 -2.94 -3.93 -19.39
CA LEU A 39 -1.95 -4.95 -19.76
C LEU A 39 -0.53 -4.37 -19.80
N SER A 40 -0.34 -3.17 -20.37
CA SER A 40 0.99 -2.55 -20.39
C SER A 40 1.49 -2.19 -18.99
N SER A 41 0.61 -1.69 -18.13
CA SER A 41 0.93 -1.42 -16.73
C SER A 41 1.25 -2.70 -15.95
N LEU A 42 0.50 -3.78 -16.21
CA LEU A 42 0.73 -5.08 -15.61
C LEU A 42 2.07 -5.67 -16.08
N GLN A 43 2.41 -5.52 -17.38
CA GLN A 43 3.71 -5.92 -17.94
C GLN A 43 4.87 -5.17 -17.27
N GLU A 44 4.75 -3.86 -17.12
CA GLU A 44 5.79 -3.07 -16.46
C GLU A 44 5.99 -3.49 -15.02
N SER A 45 4.89 -3.65 -14.29
CA SER A 45 4.89 -4.16 -12.91
C SER A 45 5.47 -5.57 -12.81
N GLY A 46 5.12 -6.42 -13.78
CA GLY A 46 5.64 -7.79 -13.89
C GLY A 46 7.14 -7.80 -14.16
N ARG A 47 7.63 -6.92 -15.03
CA ARG A 47 9.05 -6.80 -15.33
C ARG A 47 9.87 -6.40 -14.10
N GLN A 48 9.40 -5.41 -13.35
CA GLN A 48 10.04 -5.00 -12.11
C GLN A 48 10.11 -6.15 -11.09
N ARG A 49 9.04 -6.94 -10.97
CA ARG A 49 9.01 -8.12 -10.10
C ARG A 49 9.96 -9.21 -10.62
N LEU A 50 9.98 -9.46 -11.92
CA LEU A 50 10.90 -10.42 -12.54
C LEU A 50 12.35 -10.05 -12.29
N ASP A 51 12.69 -8.78 -12.41
CA ASP A 51 14.05 -8.28 -12.12
C ASP A 51 14.44 -8.53 -10.66
N LEU A 52 13.51 -8.31 -9.71
CA LEU A 52 13.73 -8.62 -8.30
C LEU A 52 13.91 -10.12 -8.05
N TYR A 53 13.08 -10.97 -8.66
CA TYR A 53 13.24 -12.42 -8.55
C TYR A 53 14.55 -12.90 -9.19
N ALA A 54 14.90 -12.36 -10.34
CA ALA A 54 16.18 -12.67 -11.01
C ALA A 54 17.36 -12.23 -10.16
N LEU A 55 17.33 -11.04 -9.56
CA LEU A 55 18.37 -10.58 -8.64
C LEU A 55 18.49 -11.49 -7.42
N THR A 56 17.37 -11.86 -6.81
CA THR A 56 17.35 -12.73 -5.62
C THR A 56 17.90 -14.11 -5.96
N LEU A 57 17.44 -14.71 -7.07
CA LEU A 57 17.94 -16.01 -7.55
C LEU A 57 19.43 -15.94 -7.90
N ARG A 58 19.84 -14.87 -8.58
CA ARG A 58 21.25 -14.65 -8.91
C ARG A 58 22.11 -14.58 -7.66
N HIS A 59 21.70 -13.79 -6.69
CA HIS A 59 22.42 -13.65 -5.42
C HIS A 59 22.50 -14.99 -4.68
N GLU A 60 21.41 -15.77 -4.66
CA GLU A 60 21.40 -17.09 -4.03
C GLU A 60 22.35 -18.09 -4.74
N VAL A 61 22.46 -18.01 -6.05
CA VAL A 61 23.34 -18.88 -6.83
C VAL A 61 24.79 -18.42 -6.72
N GLU A 62 25.07 -17.14 -6.97
CA GLU A 62 26.42 -16.58 -7.00
C GLU A 62 27.14 -16.68 -5.65
N LYS A 63 26.42 -16.60 -4.53
CA LYS A 63 27.02 -16.73 -3.20
C LYS A 63 27.73 -18.05 -2.96
N TYR A 64 27.45 -19.07 -3.78
CA TYR A 64 28.09 -20.38 -3.67
C TYR A 64 29.10 -20.65 -4.77
N GLU A 65 29.19 -19.85 -5.82
CA GLU A 65 30.06 -20.09 -6.97
C GLU A 65 31.56 -20.06 -6.62
N TYR A 66 31.93 -19.30 -5.61
CA TYR A 66 33.32 -19.21 -5.19
C TYR A 66 33.79 -20.44 -4.40
N LEU A 67 32.87 -21.15 -3.73
CA LEU A 67 33.22 -22.25 -2.83
C LEU A 67 33.93 -23.42 -3.53
N PRO A 68 33.46 -23.97 -4.67
CA PRO A 68 34.19 -25.04 -5.35
C PRO A 68 35.53 -24.55 -5.90
N LYS A 69 35.67 -23.27 -6.27
CA LYS A 69 36.94 -22.67 -6.69
C LYS A 69 37.96 -22.59 -5.54
N MET A 70 37.50 -22.30 -4.31
CA MET A 70 38.37 -22.29 -3.15
C MET A 70 38.94 -23.68 -2.82
N LEU A 71 38.16 -24.74 -3.09
CA LEU A 71 38.60 -26.10 -2.86
C LEU A 71 39.74 -26.55 -3.82
N GLU A 72 39.92 -25.88 -4.95
CA GLU A 72 41.06 -26.08 -5.83
C GLU A 72 42.39 -25.73 -5.14
N LEU A 73 42.37 -24.76 -4.22
CA LEU A 73 43.55 -24.31 -3.46
C LEU A 73 43.75 -25.07 -2.15
N ASP A 74 42.82 -25.96 -1.81
CA ASP A 74 42.85 -26.70 -0.55
C ASP A 74 43.86 -27.87 -0.63
N GLN A 75 44.88 -27.79 0.21
CA GLN A 75 45.96 -28.76 0.22
C GLN A 75 45.50 -30.18 0.60
N GLU A 76 44.48 -30.30 1.46
CA GLU A 76 43.94 -31.60 1.86
C GLU A 76 43.22 -32.25 0.67
N VAL A 77 42.46 -31.44 -0.07
CA VAL A 77 41.69 -31.86 -1.24
C VAL A 77 42.64 -32.24 -2.40
N VAL A 78 43.61 -31.41 -2.69
CA VAL A 78 44.65 -31.71 -3.72
C VAL A 78 45.40 -32.95 -3.34
N GLY A 79 45.83 -33.09 -2.07
CA GLY A 79 46.52 -34.26 -1.58
C GLY A 79 45.73 -35.57 -1.64
N LEU A 80 44.39 -35.51 -1.52
CA LEU A 80 43.52 -36.66 -1.75
C LEU A 80 43.56 -37.12 -3.21
N LEU A 81 43.46 -36.17 -4.13
CA LEU A 81 43.43 -36.45 -5.58
C LEU A 81 44.76 -37.02 -6.09
N GLU A 82 45.89 -36.67 -5.45
CA GLU A 82 47.20 -37.20 -5.76
C GLU A 82 47.45 -38.57 -5.14
N ARG A 83 47.15 -38.73 -3.85
CA ARG A 83 47.50 -39.88 -3.03
C ARG A 83 46.44 -40.99 -3.00
N GLY A 84 45.25 -40.68 -3.53
CA GLY A 84 44.13 -41.60 -3.56
C GLY A 84 43.38 -41.74 -2.22
N THR A 85 42.65 -42.83 -2.06
CA THR A 85 41.62 -43.01 -1.02
C THR A 85 42.11 -43.08 0.43
N ARG A 86 43.41 -43.13 0.68
CA ARG A 86 43.98 -43.27 2.05
C ARG A 86 43.63 -42.11 2.99
N SER A 87 43.37 -40.90 2.45
CA SER A 87 42.96 -39.69 3.21
C SER A 87 41.48 -39.33 3.07
N SER A 88 40.68 -40.17 2.42
CA SER A 88 39.27 -39.91 2.12
C SER A 88 38.44 -39.52 3.35
N ARG A 89 38.62 -40.17 4.49
CA ARG A 89 37.89 -39.85 5.72
C ARG A 89 38.28 -38.52 6.34
N GLU A 90 39.56 -38.15 6.27
CA GLU A 90 40.02 -36.87 6.82
C GLU A 90 39.50 -35.72 5.99
N VAL A 91 39.59 -35.83 4.67
CA VAL A 91 39.04 -34.84 3.75
C VAL A 91 37.52 -34.78 3.87
N SER A 92 36.84 -35.92 3.99
CA SER A 92 35.36 -35.92 4.20
C SER A 92 34.97 -35.17 5.47
N ARG A 93 35.68 -35.35 6.59
CA ARG A 93 35.46 -34.58 7.83
C ARG A 93 35.77 -33.10 7.66
N HIS A 94 36.79 -32.78 6.85
CA HIS A 94 37.09 -31.39 6.50
C HIS A 94 35.95 -30.76 5.69
N LEU A 95 35.43 -31.46 4.66
CA LEU A 95 34.29 -31.03 3.87
C LEU A 95 33.00 -30.91 4.69
N GLU A 96 32.80 -31.79 5.69
CA GLU A 96 31.67 -31.72 6.60
C GLU A 96 31.65 -30.38 7.37
N ARG A 97 32.81 -30.01 7.99
CA ARG A 97 32.94 -28.72 8.67
C ARG A 97 32.75 -27.50 7.76
N LEU A 98 33.24 -27.61 6.52
CA LEU A 98 33.03 -26.56 5.52
C LEU A 98 31.57 -26.46 5.11
N ASN A 99 30.89 -27.60 4.92
CA ASN A 99 29.48 -27.68 4.56
C ASN A 99 28.60 -27.04 5.63
N GLU A 100 28.86 -27.34 6.92
CA GLU A 100 28.13 -26.74 8.04
C GLU A 100 28.25 -25.20 8.05
N ARG A 101 29.50 -24.70 7.85
CA ARG A 101 29.75 -23.24 7.82
C ARG A 101 29.14 -22.55 6.60
N ALA A 102 29.28 -23.19 5.44
CA ALA A 102 28.74 -22.66 4.18
C ALA A 102 27.24 -22.83 4.06
N ARG A 103 26.64 -23.70 4.90
CA ARG A 103 25.22 -24.04 4.84
C ARG A 103 24.78 -24.55 3.47
N THR A 104 25.67 -25.31 2.82
CA THR A 104 25.34 -26.02 1.58
C THR A 104 24.70 -27.37 1.90
N ARG A 105 24.11 -28.03 0.92
CA ARG A 105 23.48 -29.34 1.15
C ARG A 105 24.54 -30.44 1.27
N VAL A 106 25.45 -30.50 0.32
CA VAL A 106 26.58 -31.45 0.29
C VAL A 106 27.73 -30.82 -0.47
N ILE A 107 28.96 -31.11 -0.02
CA ILE A 107 30.22 -30.83 -0.73
C ILE A 107 30.89 -32.15 -0.98
N TYR A 108 31.36 -32.41 -2.19
CA TYR A 108 32.08 -33.63 -2.51
C TYR A 108 33.18 -33.40 -3.57
N ILE A 109 34.13 -34.29 -3.57
CA ILE A 109 35.27 -34.26 -4.48
C ILE A 109 35.21 -35.47 -5.40
N LEU A 110 35.26 -35.19 -6.70
CA LEU A 110 35.32 -36.20 -7.75
C LEU A 110 36.76 -36.41 -8.20
N GLY A 111 37.12 -37.66 -8.33
CA GLY A 111 38.38 -38.04 -8.97
C GLY A 111 38.31 -37.90 -10.50
N ARG A 112 39.43 -38.16 -11.19
CA ARG A 112 39.58 -38.06 -12.66
C ARG A 112 38.53 -38.87 -13.45
N GLN A 113 38.04 -39.97 -12.88
CA GLN A 113 37.06 -40.87 -13.50
C GLN A 113 35.62 -40.56 -13.12
N GLY A 114 35.38 -39.53 -12.31
CA GLY A 114 34.02 -39.15 -11.87
C GLY A 114 33.52 -39.89 -10.62
N GLN A 115 34.37 -40.64 -9.96
CA GLN A 115 34.06 -41.31 -8.71
C GLN A 115 34.20 -40.34 -7.54
N VAL A 116 33.27 -40.36 -6.60
CA VAL A 116 33.30 -39.54 -5.38
C VAL A 116 34.32 -40.10 -4.41
N LEU A 117 35.40 -39.35 -4.20
CA LEU A 117 36.53 -39.76 -3.32
C LEU A 117 36.34 -39.26 -1.88
N ALA A 118 35.66 -38.14 -1.69
CA ALA A 118 35.31 -37.57 -0.38
C ALA A 118 34.01 -36.80 -0.48
N THR A 119 33.25 -36.79 0.61
CA THR A 119 31.97 -36.09 0.66
C THR A 119 31.65 -35.62 2.09
N SER A 120 31.02 -34.48 2.22
CA SER A 120 30.61 -33.90 3.52
C SER A 120 29.59 -34.75 4.25
N ASN A 121 28.74 -35.51 3.52
CA ASN A 121 27.73 -36.39 4.11
C ASN A 121 28.22 -37.85 4.28
N TRP A 122 29.49 -38.02 4.50
CA TRP A 122 30.14 -39.35 4.53
C TRP A 122 29.62 -40.31 5.60
N GLN A 123 29.01 -39.81 6.66
CA GLN A 123 28.43 -40.60 7.76
C GLN A 123 26.94 -40.93 7.54
N GLU A 124 26.30 -40.26 6.59
CA GLU A 124 24.87 -40.45 6.35
C GLU A 124 24.63 -41.74 5.54
N ALA A 125 23.48 -42.36 5.76
CA ALA A 125 23.10 -43.59 5.06
C ALA A 125 23.03 -43.43 3.53
N ASP A 126 22.85 -42.21 3.07
CA ASP A 126 22.78 -41.80 1.68
C ASP A 126 24.00 -41.01 1.23
N SER A 127 25.16 -41.39 1.79
CA SER A 127 26.42 -40.79 1.43
C SER A 127 26.76 -40.95 -0.06
N TYR A 128 27.29 -39.89 -0.65
CA TYR A 128 27.76 -39.94 -2.03
C TYR A 128 29.11 -40.68 -2.17
N LEU A 129 29.76 -41.07 -1.07
CA LEU A 129 31.11 -41.66 -1.10
C LEU A 129 31.16 -42.93 -1.96
N GLY A 130 32.07 -42.95 -2.95
CA GLY A 130 32.22 -44.06 -3.86
C GLY A 130 31.26 -44.09 -5.04
N GLU A 131 30.28 -43.20 -5.11
CA GLU A 131 29.38 -43.12 -6.25
C GLU A 131 30.10 -42.69 -7.53
N ASP A 132 29.68 -43.26 -8.66
CA ASP A 132 30.11 -42.86 -9.99
C ASP A 132 29.16 -41.81 -10.56
N LEU A 133 29.68 -40.60 -10.68
CA LEU A 133 28.96 -39.45 -11.22
C LEU A 133 29.56 -38.93 -12.53
N SER A 134 30.32 -39.80 -13.22
CA SER A 134 31.03 -39.49 -14.48
C SER A 134 30.08 -39.04 -15.61
N TYR A 135 28.82 -39.48 -15.56
CA TYR A 135 27.77 -39.18 -16.53
C TYR A 135 27.13 -37.80 -16.30
N ARG A 136 27.41 -37.17 -15.19
CA ARG A 136 26.81 -35.86 -14.85
C ARG A 136 27.48 -34.74 -15.64
N HIS A 137 26.65 -33.87 -16.21
CA HIS A 137 27.10 -32.74 -17.04
C HIS A 137 28.10 -31.83 -16.32
N TYR A 138 27.89 -31.53 -15.04
CA TYR A 138 28.80 -30.70 -14.26
C TYR A 138 30.19 -31.32 -14.10
N PHE A 139 30.30 -32.66 -14.13
CA PHE A 139 31.58 -33.33 -14.11
C PHE A 139 32.27 -33.29 -15.48
N THR A 140 31.50 -33.45 -16.58
CA THR A 140 32.08 -33.36 -17.94
C THR A 140 32.64 -31.98 -18.21
N GLU A 141 31.95 -30.91 -17.79
CA GLU A 141 32.45 -29.54 -17.88
C GLU A 141 33.72 -29.33 -17.04
N ALA A 142 33.72 -29.80 -15.78
CA ALA A 142 34.90 -29.69 -14.92
C ALA A 142 36.08 -30.45 -15.48
N ARG A 143 35.88 -31.64 -16.06
CA ARG A 143 36.93 -32.43 -16.70
C ARG A 143 37.57 -31.70 -17.89
N GLU A 144 36.80 -30.85 -18.58
CA GLU A 144 37.29 -30.02 -19.69
C GLU A 144 37.91 -28.69 -19.21
N GLY A 145 38.04 -28.50 -17.90
CA GLY A 145 38.64 -27.31 -17.31
C GLY A 145 37.68 -26.11 -17.14
N ARG A 146 36.40 -26.31 -17.33
CA ARG A 146 35.36 -25.27 -17.17
C ARG A 146 34.54 -25.49 -15.89
N PRO A 147 34.08 -24.44 -15.24
CA PRO A 147 33.12 -24.60 -14.17
C PRO A 147 31.79 -25.18 -14.74
N GLY A 148 31.20 -26.14 -14.04
CA GLY A 148 29.96 -26.77 -14.43
C GLY A 148 28.82 -26.37 -13.53
N PHE A 149 27.68 -26.10 -14.14
CA PHE A 149 26.45 -25.73 -13.45
C PHE A 149 25.34 -26.70 -13.89
N PHE A 150 24.63 -27.25 -12.95
CA PHE A 150 23.62 -28.25 -13.25
C PHE A 150 22.54 -28.26 -12.21
N PHE A 151 21.29 -28.22 -12.67
CA PHE A 151 20.17 -28.51 -11.79
C PHE A 151 19.65 -29.92 -12.08
N GLY A 152 19.44 -30.69 -11.04
CA GLY A 152 18.91 -32.03 -11.22
C GLY A 152 18.50 -32.68 -9.93
N VAL A 153 17.89 -33.86 -10.05
CA VAL A 153 17.47 -34.68 -8.92
C VAL A 153 18.57 -35.66 -8.60
N GLY A 154 18.96 -35.72 -7.32
CA GLY A 154 19.96 -36.64 -6.85
C GLY A 154 19.51 -38.10 -6.99
N THR A 155 20.44 -38.96 -7.40
CA THR A 155 20.17 -40.40 -7.56
C THR A 155 20.03 -41.13 -6.24
N THR A 156 20.61 -40.59 -5.18
CA THR A 156 20.67 -41.21 -3.85
C THR A 156 19.43 -40.88 -3.00
N ARG A 157 19.09 -39.58 -2.85
CA ARG A 157 17.94 -39.14 -2.05
C ARG A 157 16.70 -38.83 -2.85
N GLY A 158 16.79 -38.72 -4.16
CA GLY A 158 15.68 -38.20 -4.97
C GLY A 158 15.37 -36.71 -4.74
N GLU A 159 16.24 -36.00 -4.00
CA GLU A 159 16.08 -34.56 -3.74
C GLU A 159 16.70 -33.73 -4.86
N ALA A 160 15.96 -32.73 -5.28
CA ALA A 160 16.45 -31.74 -6.22
C ALA A 160 17.60 -30.92 -5.62
N GLY A 161 18.47 -30.39 -6.47
CA GLY A 161 19.53 -29.50 -6.05
C GLY A 161 20.20 -28.84 -7.23
N TYR A 162 20.83 -27.71 -6.94
CA TYR A 162 21.69 -27.03 -7.87
C TYR A 162 23.13 -27.40 -7.58
N TYR A 163 23.80 -27.93 -8.58
CA TYR A 163 25.18 -28.42 -8.47
C TYR A 163 26.11 -27.43 -9.16
N ILE A 164 27.12 -27.01 -8.45
CA ILE A 164 28.18 -26.12 -8.94
C ILE A 164 29.48 -26.90 -8.84
N SER A 165 30.16 -27.05 -9.94
CA SER A 165 31.48 -27.69 -9.97
C SER A 165 32.59 -26.75 -10.42
N SER A 166 33.78 -26.97 -9.90
CA SER A 166 34.98 -26.34 -10.40
C SER A 166 36.05 -27.44 -10.65
N PRO A 167 36.79 -27.35 -11.75
CA PRO A 167 37.94 -28.24 -11.91
C PRO A 167 38.96 -27.99 -10.81
N ILE A 168 39.62 -29.05 -10.37
CA ILE A 168 40.78 -28.97 -9.52
C ILE A 168 41.97 -29.27 -10.43
N THR A 169 42.83 -28.27 -10.57
CA THR A 169 43.96 -28.35 -11.51
C THR A 169 45.29 -28.42 -10.78
N GLN A 170 46.22 -29.16 -11.35
CA GLN A 170 47.58 -29.21 -10.89
C GLN A 170 48.52 -29.27 -12.09
N ALA A 171 49.52 -28.43 -12.11
CA ALA A 171 50.43 -28.27 -13.22
C ALA A 171 49.73 -28.13 -14.60
N GLY A 172 48.59 -27.48 -14.62
CA GLY A 172 47.77 -27.24 -15.84
C GLY A 172 46.93 -28.44 -16.29
N GLN A 173 46.91 -29.54 -15.51
CA GLN A 173 46.04 -30.68 -15.80
C GLN A 173 44.93 -30.81 -14.76
N VAL A 174 43.73 -31.14 -15.21
CA VAL A 174 42.59 -31.43 -14.32
C VAL A 174 42.82 -32.78 -13.64
N ILE A 175 42.94 -32.76 -12.31
CA ILE A 175 43.15 -33.96 -11.49
C ILE A 175 41.86 -34.43 -10.82
N GLY A 176 40.81 -33.60 -10.80
CA GLY A 176 39.52 -33.92 -10.23
C GLY A 176 38.59 -32.72 -10.32
N ALA A 177 37.48 -32.79 -9.62
CA ALA A 177 36.53 -31.69 -9.52
C ALA A 177 35.98 -31.56 -8.10
N ALA A 178 35.83 -30.35 -7.63
CA ALA A 178 35.04 -30.01 -6.45
C ALA A 178 33.61 -29.72 -6.86
N VAL A 179 32.65 -30.29 -6.14
CA VAL A 179 31.24 -30.11 -6.43
C VAL A 179 30.49 -29.72 -5.15
N ILE A 180 29.63 -28.76 -5.28
CA ILE A 180 28.75 -28.32 -4.20
C ILE A 180 27.31 -28.49 -4.65
N LYS A 181 26.51 -29.15 -3.84
CA LYS A 181 25.05 -29.21 -3.98
C LYS A 181 24.44 -28.14 -3.11
N VAL A 182 23.67 -27.28 -3.72
CA VAL A 182 22.92 -26.21 -3.06
C VAL A 182 21.43 -26.54 -3.11
N ASP A 183 20.76 -26.28 -2.00
CA ASP A 183 19.32 -26.37 -1.91
C ASP A 183 18.72 -24.98 -2.22
N LEU A 184 17.87 -24.93 -3.23
CA LEU A 184 17.15 -23.73 -3.61
C LEU A 184 15.69 -23.72 -3.09
N ASP A 185 15.28 -24.72 -2.30
CA ASP A 185 13.89 -24.82 -1.82
C ASP A 185 13.53 -23.67 -0.88
N ARG A 186 14.51 -23.16 -0.09
CA ARG A 186 14.27 -21.95 0.74
C ARG A 186 13.93 -20.72 -0.07
N LEU A 187 14.49 -20.58 -1.25
CA LEU A 187 14.15 -19.50 -2.18
C LEU A 187 12.72 -19.71 -2.72
N GLN A 188 12.40 -20.95 -3.08
CA GLN A 188 11.07 -21.35 -3.52
C GLN A 188 10.01 -21.04 -2.43
N ASP A 189 10.31 -21.36 -1.17
CA ASP A 189 9.42 -21.06 -0.04
C ASP A 189 9.15 -19.56 0.10
N SER A 190 10.19 -18.73 -0.11
CA SER A 190 10.03 -17.27 -0.08
C SER A 190 9.12 -16.75 -1.22
N TRP A 191 9.14 -17.40 -2.37
CA TRP A 191 8.29 -17.08 -3.51
C TRP A 191 6.85 -17.55 -3.33
N THR A 192 6.62 -18.61 -2.56
CA THR A 192 5.26 -19.09 -2.22
C THR A 192 4.48 -18.05 -1.42
N LEU A 193 5.17 -17.20 -0.66
CA LEU A 193 4.56 -16.08 0.07
C LEU A 193 4.26 -14.86 -0.83
N ALA A 194 4.79 -14.84 -2.04
CA ALA A 194 4.55 -13.77 -2.99
C ALA A 194 3.25 -14.02 -3.78
N GLN A 195 2.47 -12.97 -3.96
CA GLN A 195 1.12 -13.04 -4.56
C GLN A 195 1.06 -13.44 -6.05
N ALA A 196 2.17 -13.76 -6.68
CA ALA A 196 2.22 -14.09 -8.10
C ALA A 196 3.01 -15.38 -8.33
N PRO A 197 2.39 -16.40 -8.98
CA PRO A 197 3.07 -17.62 -9.35
C PRO A 197 4.30 -17.35 -10.22
N ALA A 198 5.42 -17.98 -9.87
CA ALA A 198 6.67 -17.89 -10.62
C ALA A 198 7.26 -19.27 -10.87
N ILE A 199 7.86 -19.45 -12.04
CA ILE A 199 8.54 -20.67 -12.44
C ILE A 199 9.94 -20.30 -12.96
N VAL A 200 10.96 -21.05 -12.57
CA VAL A 200 12.22 -21.12 -13.28
C VAL A 200 12.23 -22.40 -14.09
N SER A 201 12.40 -22.30 -15.38
CA SER A 201 12.53 -23.45 -16.26
C SER A 201 13.95 -23.60 -16.77
N ASP A 202 14.38 -24.83 -16.97
CA ASP A 202 15.64 -25.12 -17.66
C ASP A 202 15.54 -24.89 -19.18
N HIS A 203 16.62 -25.14 -19.89
CA HIS A 203 16.68 -24.98 -21.35
C HIS A 203 15.77 -25.96 -22.14
N TYR A 204 15.24 -27.01 -21.47
CA TYR A 204 14.23 -27.89 -22.04
C TYR A 204 12.80 -27.45 -21.71
N GLY A 205 12.63 -26.36 -20.97
CA GLY A 205 11.34 -25.87 -20.52
C GLY A 205 10.77 -26.62 -19.33
N VAL A 206 11.59 -27.39 -18.61
CA VAL A 206 11.16 -28.10 -17.38
C VAL A 206 11.27 -27.15 -16.18
N ALA A 207 10.17 -27.03 -15.44
CA ALA A 207 10.12 -26.21 -14.24
C ALA A 207 10.99 -26.79 -13.12
N ILE A 208 12.11 -26.18 -12.85
CA ILE A 208 13.08 -26.61 -11.85
C ILE A 208 12.80 -25.98 -10.48
N LEU A 209 12.28 -24.76 -10.45
CA LEU A 209 11.77 -24.09 -9.26
C LEU A 209 10.37 -23.56 -9.56
N SER A 210 9.50 -23.59 -8.57
CA SER A 210 8.14 -23.06 -8.72
C SER A 210 7.62 -22.58 -7.38
N SER A 211 6.99 -21.40 -7.35
CA SER A 211 6.24 -20.94 -6.18
C SER A 211 4.95 -21.77 -5.95
N VAL A 212 4.50 -22.48 -6.99
CA VAL A 212 3.38 -23.43 -6.90
C VAL A 212 3.96 -24.85 -6.88
N PRO A 213 3.92 -25.58 -5.78
CA PRO A 213 4.57 -26.89 -5.65
C PRO A 213 4.13 -27.89 -6.72
N ALA A 214 2.87 -27.86 -7.14
CA ALA A 214 2.32 -28.76 -8.16
C ALA A 214 2.91 -28.53 -9.57
N TRP A 215 3.54 -27.39 -9.81
CA TRP A 215 4.15 -27.04 -11.10
C TRP A 215 5.63 -27.45 -11.18
N LYS A 216 6.26 -27.80 -10.05
CA LYS A 216 7.66 -28.26 -10.04
C LYS A 216 7.78 -29.58 -10.81
N PHE A 217 8.77 -29.68 -11.67
CA PHE A 217 9.00 -30.79 -12.59
C PHE A 217 7.89 -31.00 -13.64
N THR A 218 7.15 -29.96 -13.96
CA THR A 218 6.31 -29.94 -15.17
C THR A 218 7.08 -29.31 -16.33
N ALA A 219 6.68 -29.59 -17.56
CA ALA A 219 7.22 -28.93 -18.73
C ALA A 219 6.19 -27.96 -19.32
N ASN A 220 6.65 -26.82 -19.86
CA ASN A 220 5.74 -25.86 -20.50
C ASN A 220 4.97 -26.49 -21.67
N GLN A 221 5.65 -27.37 -22.39
CA GLN A 221 5.09 -28.15 -23.52
C GLN A 221 5.52 -29.62 -23.40
N PRO A 222 4.86 -30.56 -24.07
CA PRO A 222 5.29 -31.94 -24.12
C PRO A 222 6.75 -32.03 -24.64
N LEU A 223 7.58 -32.76 -23.91
CA LEU A 223 8.98 -32.99 -24.29
C LEU A 223 9.05 -33.91 -25.49
N THR A 224 9.92 -33.59 -26.45
CA THR A 224 10.21 -34.48 -27.58
C THR A 224 10.89 -35.77 -27.13
N GLU A 225 10.77 -36.83 -27.92
CA GLU A 225 11.35 -38.14 -27.58
C GLU A 225 12.88 -38.05 -27.39
N ASP A 226 13.55 -37.26 -28.20
CA ASP A 226 15.01 -37.05 -28.10
C ASP A 226 15.40 -36.39 -26.77
N VAL A 227 14.64 -35.39 -26.33
CA VAL A 227 14.85 -34.74 -25.04
C VAL A 227 14.58 -35.72 -23.89
N GLN A 228 13.49 -36.50 -23.98
CA GLN A 228 13.20 -37.51 -22.97
C GLN A 228 14.30 -38.57 -22.88
N LEU A 229 14.83 -39.02 -24.03
CA LEU A 229 15.94 -39.95 -24.08
C LEU A 229 17.18 -39.35 -23.45
N HIS A 230 17.52 -38.12 -23.78
CA HIS A 230 18.64 -37.39 -23.21
C HIS A 230 18.52 -37.25 -21.70
N LEU A 231 17.36 -36.84 -21.19
CA LEU A 231 17.09 -36.70 -19.76
C LEU A 231 17.19 -38.04 -19.00
N ARG A 232 16.84 -39.15 -19.66
CA ARG A 232 17.02 -40.52 -19.12
C ARG A 232 18.49 -40.89 -19.06
N GLN A 233 19.25 -40.63 -20.11
CA GLN A 233 20.67 -40.93 -20.18
C GLN A 233 21.48 -40.15 -19.15
N THR A 234 21.21 -38.86 -18.99
CA THR A 234 21.88 -37.98 -18.03
C THR A 234 21.34 -38.15 -16.61
N ARG A 235 20.23 -38.89 -16.44
CA ARG A 235 19.51 -39.04 -15.17
C ARG A 235 19.24 -37.70 -14.49
N GLN A 236 18.99 -36.64 -15.28
CA GLN A 236 18.86 -35.28 -14.76
C GLN A 236 17.73 -35.19 -13.72
N TYR A 237 16.58 -35.75 -14.00
CA TYR A 237 15.43 -35.78 -13.10
C TYR A 237 15.21 -37.15 -12.44
N ASN A 238 16.21 -38.02 -12.44
CA ASN A 238 16.20 -39.32 -11.77
C ASN A 238 14.97 -40.19 -12.07
N GLY A 239 14.51 -40.15 -13.31
CA GLY A 239 13.33 -40.91 -13.75
C GLY A 239 11.97 -40.36 -13.31
N LEU A 240 11.93 -39.18 -12.70
CA LEU A 240 10.66 -38.51 -12.40
C LEU A 240 9.87 -38.29 -13.69
N PRO A 241 8.54 -38.54 -13.68
CA PRO A 241 7.69 -38.27 -14.83
C PRO A 241 7.54 -36.76 -15.00
N ILE A 242 8.02 -36.23 -16.13
CA ILE A 242 7.82 -34.83 -16.48
C ILE A 242 6.49 -34.72 -17.21
N VAL A 243 5.52 -34.15 -16.54
CA VAL A 243 4.17 -33.97 -17.09
C VAL A 243 4.06 -32.55 -17.70
N PRO A 244 3.49 -32.41 -18.90
CA PRO A 244 3.30 -31.07 -19.46
C PRO A 244 2.25 -30.29 -18.66
N LEU A 245 2.55 -29.01 -18.43
CA LEU A 245 1.63 -28.05 -17.80
C LEU A 245 0.49 -27.65 -18.75
N ASN A 246 0.70 -27.88 -20.05
CA ASN A 246 -0.28 -27.62 -21.13
C ASN A 246 -0.83 -26.19 -21.10
N LEU A 247 0.03 -25.21 -20.91
CA LEU A 247 -0.36 -23.81 -20.96
C LEU A 247 -0.92 -23.47 -22.34
N LEU A 248 -2.15 -22.98 -22.38
CA LEU A 248 -2.81 -22.56 -23.61
C LEU A 248 -2.51 -21.08 -23.85
N THR A 249 -1.69 -20.79 -24.86
CA THR A 249 -1.42 -19.41 -25.27
C THR A 249 -2.63 -18.85 -25.99
N GLN A 250 -3.26 -17.85 -25.41
CA GLN A 250 -4.41 -17.16 -25.96
C GLN A 250 -4.00 -15.99 -26.87
N LYS A 251 -2.97 -15.26 -26.48
CA LYS A 251 -2.48 -14.08 -27.23
C LYS A 251 -1.01 -13.82 -26.89
N VAL A 252 -0.21 -13.57 -27.89
CA VAL A 252 1.17 -13.08 -27.74
C VAL A 252 1.12 -11.55 -27.73
N LEU A 253 1.67 -10.93 -26.69
CA LEU A 253 1.72 -9.47 -26.55
C LEU A 253 3.06 -8.91 -27.00
N SER A 254 4.15 -9.59 -26.61
CA SER A 254 5.53 -9.26 -26.99
C SER A 254 6.38 -10.54 -27.03
N GLN A 255 7.67 -10.43 -27.31
CA GLN A 255 8.57 -11.59 -27.31
C GLN A 255 8.70 -12.23 -25.90
N ASP A 256 8.54 -11.44 -24.87
CA ASP A 256 8.71 -11.79 -23.47
C ASP A 256 7.39 -11.90 -22.68
N ALA A 257 6.24 -11.60 -23.32
CA ALA A 257 4.94 -11.57 -22.64
C ALA A 257 3.82 -12.16 -23.48
N GLN A 258 3.06 -13.06 -22.88
CA GLN A 258 1.92 -13.72 -23.50
C GLN A 258 0.77 -13.93 -22.50
N LEU A 259 -0.44 -13.90 -23.01
CA LEU A 259 -1.61 -14.27 -22.25
C LEU A 259 -1.80 -15.79 -22.35
N VAL A 260 -1.86 -16.44 -21.20
CA VAL A 260 -1.99 -17.89 -21.09
C VAL A 260 -3.16 -18.24 -20.19
N SER A 261 -3.73 -19.41 -20.39
CA SER A 261 -4.67 -20.02 -19.45
C SER A 261 -4.24 -21.44 -19.12
N LEU A 262 -4.51 -21.85 -17.90
CA LEU A 262 -4.35 -23.24 -17.49
C LEU A 262 -5.55 -24.06 -17.99
N PRO A 263 -5.34 -25.30 -18.46
CA PRO A 263 -6.44 -26.18 -18.85
C PRO A 263 -7.28 -26.54 -17.61
N PRO A 264 -8.61 -26.66 -17.75
CA PRO A 264 -9.51 -26.94 -16.62
C PRO A 264 -9.25 -28.30 -15.97
N ASP A 265 -8.67 -29.25 -16.70
CA ASP A 265 -8.37 -30.61 -16.25
C ASP A 265 -6.91 -30.79 -15.78
N GLY A 266 -6.14 -29.71 -15.77
CA GLY A 266 -4.73 -29.74 -15.37
C GLY A 266 -4.59 -30.14 -13.90
N ARG A 267 -3.69 -31.10 -13.61
CA ARG A 267 -3.25 -31.48 -12.25
C ARG A 267 -2.62 -30.31 -11.44
N ALA A 268 -2.72 -29.12 -11.97
CA ALA A 268 -2.45 -27.85 -11.31
C ALA A 268 -3.47 -27.48 -10.20
N SER A 269 -4.39 -28.42 -9.87
CA SER A 269 -5.46 -28.25 -8.88
C SER A 269 -5.01 -28.09 -7.42
N GLY A 270 -3.73 -27.89 -7.17
CA GLY A 270 -3.22 -27.48 -5.86
C GLY A 270 -2.91 -25.98 -5.78
N ALA A 271 -3.07 -25.25 -6.87
CA ALA A 271 -2.98 -23.81 -6.86
C ALA A 271 -4.30 -23.20 -6.39
N GLU A 272 -4.23 -22.28 -5.47
CA GLU A 272 -5.37 -21.50 -4.97
C GLU A 272 -6.19 -20.91 -6.13
N ASP A 273 -7.41 -20.53 -5.88
CA ASP A 273 -8.40 -19.99 -6.84
C ASP A 273 -7.88 -18.89 -7.78
N ASP A 274 -6.77 -18.24 -7.40
CA ASP A 274 -6.10 -17.13 -8.12
C ASP A 274 -5.44 -17.55 -9.45
N THR A 275 -5.29 -18.84 -9.75
CA THR A 275 -4.70 -19.32 -11.01
C THR A 275 -5.76 -19.77 -12.04
N ARG A 276 -7.04 -19.72 -11.66
CA ARG A 276 -8.17 -20.02 -12.54
C ARG A 276 -8.53 -18.78 -13.33
N GLY A 277 -7.93 -18.59 -14.47
CA GLY A 277 -8.27 -17.43 -15.29
C GLY A 277 -7.24 -17.20 -16.40
N LEU A 278 -7.34 -16.05 -17.00
CA LEU A 278 -6.36 -15.59 -17.97
C LEU A 278 -5.20 -14.95 -17.20
N LEU A 279 -4.01 -15.47 -17.40
CA LEU A 279 -2.79 -15.01 -16.79
C LEU A 279 -1.89 -14.32 -17.81
N LEU A 280 -1.23 -13.26 -17.41
CA LEU A 280 -0.10 -12.71 -18.15
C LEU A 280 1.16 -13.47 -17.75
N ALA A 281 1.65 -14.32 -18.62
CA ALA A 281 2.95 -14.98 -18.47
C ALA A 281 4.03 -14.08 -19.07
N GLN A 282 4.97 -13.68 -18.23
CA GLN A 282 6.09 -12.84 -18.61
C GLN A 282 7.38 -13.56 -18.33
N THR A 283 8.26 -13.69 -19.36
CA THR A 283 9.43 -14.54 -19.31
C THR A 283 10.68 -13.74 -19.63
N ILE A 284 11.72 -13.92 -18.80
CA ILE A 284 13.05 -13.38 -19.08
C ILE A 284 14.08 -14.53 -19.08
N PRO A 285 15.12 -14.46 -19.90
CA PRO A 285 16.24 -15.39 -19.81
C PRO A 285 17.02 -15.13 -18.52
N PHE A 286 17.51 -16.22 -17.90
CA PHE A 286 18.24 -16.15 -16.66
C PHE A 286 19.55 -16.96 -16.73
N GLY A 287 20.66 -16.29 -16.41
CA GLY A 287 21.99 -16.93 -16.38
C GLY A 287 22.50 -17.43 -17.73
N ALA A 288 23.66 -18.07 -17.71
CA ALA A 288 24.31 -18.61 -18.88
C ALA A 288 23.80 -20.01 -19.30
N ASN A 289 23.00 -20.65 -18.43
CA ASN A 289 22.58 -22.04 -18.58
C ASN A 289 21.29 -22.21 -19.42
N GLY A 290 20.84 -21.16 -20.08
CA GLY A 290 19.61 -21.18 -20.86
C GLY A 290 18.34 -21.32 -20.02
N TRP A 291 18.39 -20.98 -18.74
CA TRP A 291 17.21 -20.95 -17.90
C TRP A 291 16.31 -19.78 -18.26
N THR A 292 15.06 -19.94 -17.95
CA THR A 292 14.07 -18.86 -18.09
C THR A 292 13.31 -18.69 -16.79
N LEU A 293 13.08 -17.45 -16.41
CA LEU A 293 12.22 -17.10 -15.28
C LEU A 293 10.91 -16.56 -15.84
N THR A 294 9.82 -17.21 -15.51
CA THR A 294 8.46 -16.84 -15.92
C THR A 294 7.62 -16.49 -14.71
N LEU A 295 6.98 -15.32 -14.77
CA LEU A 295 6.02 -14.85 -13.77
C LEU A 295 4.62 -14.87 -14.37
N PHE A 296 3.64 -15.34 -13.60
CA PHE A 296 2.25 -15.39 -14.00
C PHE A 296 1.46 -14.38 -13.18
N LEU A 297 0.89 -13.39 -13.84
CA LEU A 297 0.14 -12.33 -13.22
C LEU A 297 -1.35 -12.46 -13.55
N PRO A 298 -2.25 -12.46 -12.56
CA PRO A 298 -3.68 -12.51 -12.82
C PRO A 298 -4.13 -11.25 -13.56
N THR A 299 -4.93 -11.44 -14.60
CA THR A 299 -5.42 -10.33 -15.42
C THR A 299 -6.84 -9.89 -15.06
N ASP A 300 -7.46 -10.51 -14.07
CA ASP A 300 -8.86 -10.28 -13.69
C ASP A 300 -9.13 -8.82 -13.33
N LEU A 301 -8.18 -8.19 -12.62
CA LEU A 301 -8.27 -6.76 -12.29
C LEU A 301 -8.23 -5.89 -13.55
N VAL A 302 -7.38 -6.23 -14.53
CA VAL A 302 -7.28 -5.49 -15.79
C VAL A 302 -8.60 -5.54 -16.56
N TYR A 303 -9.15 -6.75 -16.72
CA TYR A 303 -10.41 -6.93 -17.45
C TYR A 303 -11.61 -6.37 -16.70
N SER A 304 -11.62 -6.45 -15.36
CA SER A 304 -12.69 -5.84 -14.57
C SER A 304 -12.66 -4.31 -14.68
N MET A 305 -11.49 -3.70 -14.61
CA MET A 305 -11.32 -2.26 -14.82
C MET A 305 -11.64 -1.83 -16.24
N ALA A 306 -11.21 -2.61 -17.25
CA ALA A 306 -11.55 -2.34 -18.65
C ALA A 306 -13.07 -2.38 -18.86
N ARG A 307 -13.78 -3.36 -18.26
CA ARG A 307 -15.26 -3.42 -18.28
C ARG A 307 -15.89 -2.21 -17.59
N LEU A 308 -15.34 -1.81 -16.45
CA LEU A 308 -15.81 -0.61 -15.74
C LEU A 308 -15.68 0.64 -16.61
N TYR A 309 -14.52 0.84 -17.26
CA TYR A 309 -14.30 1.96 -18.17
C TYR A 309 -15.25 1.92 -19.36
N ALA A 310 -15.52 0.73 -19.93
CA ALA A 310 -16.47 0.56 -20.99
C ALA A 310 -17.89 1.01 -20.58
N VAL A 311 -18.33 0.56 -19.40
CA VAL A 311 -19.66 0.93 -18.86
C VAL A 311 -19.72 2.42 -18.59
N LEU A 312 -18.69 2.98 -17.95
CA LEU A 312 -18.64 4.42 -17.65
C LEU A 312 -18.63 5.27 -18.92
N ALA A 313 -17.88 4.86 -19.95
CA ALA A 313 -17.86 5.59 -21.22
C ALA A 313 -19.20 5.52 -21.94
N ALA A 314 -19.83 4.33 -21.98
CA ALA A 314 -21.14 4.14 -22.59
C ALA A 314 -22.22 4.97 -21.84
N LEU A 315 -22.25 4.89 -20.51
CA LEU A 315 -23.16 5.68 -19.68
C LEU A 315 -22.90 7.17 -19.81
N GLY A 316 -21.63 7.58 -19.81
CA GLY A 316 -21.24 8.98 -19.96
C GLY A 316 -21.76 9.56 -21.28
N LEU A 317 -21.66 8.79 -22.37
CA LEU A 317 -22.15 9.19 -23.68
C LEU A 317 -23.68 9.24 -23.73
N VAL A 318 -24.37 8.27 -23.10
CA VAL A 318 -25.83 8.32 -22.93
C VAL A 318 -26.25 9.53 -22.10
N CYS A 319 -25.58 9.78 -20.98
CA CYS A 319 -25.85 10.95 -20.14
C CYS A 319 -25.63 12.26 -20.90
N LEU A 320 -24.53 12.36 -21.64
CA LEU A 320 -24.24 13.51 -22.49
C LEU A 320 -25.34 13.72 -23.51
N PHE A 321 -25.78 12.63 -24.15
CA PHE A 321 -26.85 12.70 -25.13
C PHE A 321 -28.19 13.11 -24.48
N VAL A 322 -28.56 12.51 -23.35
CA VAL A 322 -29.77 12.90 -22.60
C VAL A 322 -29.71 14.38 -22.23
N MET A 323 -28.54 14.85 -21.84
CA MET A 323 -28.31 16.26 -21.51
C MET A 323 -28.47 17.15 -22.74
N LEU A 324 -27.91 16.75 -23.89
CA LEU A 324 -28.04 17.46 -25.17
C LEU A 324 -29.50 17.47 -25.68
N VAL A 325 -30.19 16.32 -25.60
CA VAL A 325 -31.62 16.22 -25.98
C VAL A 325 -32.44 17.06 -25.05
N SER A 326 -32.22 16.97 -23.75
CA SER A 326 -32.94 17.80 -22.76
C SER A 326 -32.68 19.28 -23.00
N TRP A 327 -31.42 19.65 -23.31
CA TRP A 327 -31.08 21.02 -23.67
C TRP A 327 -31.75 21.44 -24.98
N TYR A 328 -31.71 20.57 -26.00
CA TYR A 328 -32.38 20.84 -27.29
C TYR A 328 -33.88 20.99 -27.14
N LEU A 329 -34.52 20.06 -26.42
CA LEU A 329 -35.98 20.12 -26.15
C LEU A 329 -36.34 21.36 -25.33
N ARG A 330 -35.55 21.70 -24.31
CA ARG A 330 -35.72 22.94 -23.54
C ARG A 330 -35.55 24.16 -24.44
N ARG A 331 -34.57 24.14 -25.34
CA ARG A 331 -34.33 25.22 -26.28
C ARG A 331 -35.45 25.33 -27.31
N GLN A 332 -35.94 24.18 -27.80
CA GLN A 332 -37.09 24.14 -28.70
C GLN A 332 -38.38 24.64 -28.00
N GLN A 333 -38.63 24.17 -26.78
CA GLN A 333 -39.72 24.65 -25.96
C GLN A 333 -39.61 26.17 -25.68
N GLN A 334 -38.39 26.65 -25.47
CA GLN A 334 -38.16 28.09 -25.31
C GLN A 334 -38.46 28.85 -26.61
N ARG A 335 -38.06 28.31 -27.78
CA ARG A 335 -38.38 28.90 -29.09
C ARG A 335 -39.86 28.89 -29.36
N ASP A 336 -40.54 27.76 -29.11
CA ASP A 336 -41.99 27.65 -29.26
C ASP A 336 -42.73 28.57 -28.31
N ARG A 337 -42.24 28.72 -27.07
CA ARG A 337 -42.77 29.68 -26.11
C ARG A 337 -42.54 31.12 -26.54
N VAL A 338 -41.40 31.44 -27.15
CA VAL A 338 -41.13 32.78 -27.70
C VAL A 338 -42.03 33.07 -28.90
N LEU A 339 -42.18 32.08 -29.79
CA LEU A 339 -43.08 32.22 -30.95
C LEU A 339 -44.57 32.36 -30.51
N ALA A 340 -44.97 31.57 -29.51
CA ALA A 340 -46.30 31.71 -28.88
C ALA A 340 -46.49 33.07 -28.18
N ARG A 341 -45.41 33.64 -27.64
CA ARG A 341 -45.42 34.96 -27.00
C ARG A 341 -45.53 36.11 -28.00
N VAL A 342 -44.82 36.02 -29.15
CA VAL A 342 -44.94 37.02 -30.21
C VAL A 342 -46.37 37.08 -30.74
N GLN A 343 -47.12 35.97 -30.69
CA GLN A 343 -48.54 35.94 -30.95
C GLN A 343 -49.41 36.53 -29.81
N LEU A 344 -48.91 36.41 -28.55
CA LEU A 344 -49.60 36.95 -27.37
C LEU A 344 -49.17 38.38 -27.01
N GLU A 345 -48.06 38.91 -27.57
CA GLU A 345 -47.58 40.29 -27.43
C GLU A 345 -48.56 41.38 -27.89
N ARG A 346 -49.71 40.98 -28.48
CA ARG A 346 -50.80 41.89 -28.73
C ARG A 346 -51.60 42.27 -27.45
N THR A 347 -51.21 41.76 -26.31
CA THR A 347 -51.81 42.17 -25.03
C THR A 347 -50.75 42.59 -24.03
N HIS A 348 -50.54 43.90 -23.93
CA HIS A 348 -49.51 44.62 -23.18
C HIS A 348 -49.32 44.22 -21.70
N ALA A 349 -50.30 43.54 -21.09
CA ALA A 349 -50.28 43.23 -19.66
C ALA A 349 -49.44 41.99 -19.23
N GLN A 350 -48.87 41.20 -20.16
CA GLN A 350 -48.13 40.00 -19.82
C GLN A 350 -46.59 40.12 -19.98
N LEU A 351 -46.14 41.22 -20.61
CA LEU A 351 -44.71 41.42 -20.88
C LEU A 351 -43.92 41.74 -19.60
N GLU A 352 -44.45 42.55 -18.71
CA GLU A 352 -43.72 42.95 -17.49
C GLU A 352 -43.48 41.78 -16.53
N ARG A 353 -44.49 40.89 -16.35
CA ARG A 353 -44.30 39.72 -15.48
C ARG A 353 -43.22 38.75 -15.99
N LYS A 354 -43.04 38.68 -17.28
CA LYS A 354 -42.10 37.72 -17.87
C LYS A 354 -40.64 38.21 -17.95
N VAL A 355 -40.43 39.51 -17.95
CA VAL A 355 -39.11 40.13 -17.85
C VAL A 355 -38.52 39.88 -16.45
N GLU A 356 -39.39 40.03 -15.43
CA GLU A 356 -38.98 39.80 -14.03
C GLU A 356 -38.62 38.35 -13.73
N GLU A 357 -39.33 37.35 -14.33
CA GLU A 357 -39.00 35.93 -14.22
C GLU A 357 -37.66 35.56 -14.90
N ARG A 358 -37.33 36.20 -16.02
CA ARG A 358 -36.05 35.93 -16.71
C ARG A 358 -34.84 36.45 -15.98
N THR A 359 -34.96 37.61 -15.35
CA THR A 359 -33.88 38.20 -14.57
C THR A 359 -33.52 37.30 -13.39
N ARG A 360 -34.53 36.74 -12.73
CA ARG A 360 -34.36 35.83 -11.60
C ARG A 360 -33.72 34.49 -12.01
N SER A 361 -34.09 33.95 -13.19
CA SER A 361 -33.50 32.71 -13.71
C SER A 361 -32.04 32.87 -14.13
N LEU A 362 -31.64 34.06 -14.57
CA LEU A 362 -30.24 34.40 -14.91
C LEU A 362 -29.38 34.51 -13.65
N GLU A 363 -29.90 35.12 -12.59
CA GLU A 363 -29.22 35.21 -11.30
C GLU A 363 -29.00 33.84 -10.66
N GLU A 364 -30.03 32.96 -10.73
CA GLU A 364 -29.93 31.59 -10.22
C GLU A 364 -28.92 30.74 -11.05
N THR A 365 -28.89 30.93 -12.37
CA THR A 365 -27.95 30.23 -13.26
C THR A 365 -26.50 30.73 -13.04
N GLN A 366 -26.32 32.00 -12.80
CA GLN A 366 -25.02 32.60 -12.51
C GLN A 366 -24.49 32.14 -11.15
N ALA A 367 -25.37 31.99 -10.14
CA ALA A 367 -25.02 31.38 -8.85
C ALA A 367 -24.60 29.90 -8.99
N GLY A 368 -25.27 29.14 -9.87
CA GLY A 368 -24.97 27.76 -10.16
C GLY A 368 -23.59 27.58 -10.87
N LEU A 369 -23.27 28.49 -11.82
CA LEU A 369 -21.98 28.49 -12.51
C LEU A 369 -20.80 28.85 -11.58
N ILE A 370 -21.01 29.78 -10.66
CA ILE A 370 -20.05 30.15 -9.62
C ILE A 370 -19.80 28.97 -8.68
N HIS A 371 -20.86 28.22 -8.38
CA HIS A 371 -20.74 27.03 -7.53
C HIS A 371 -19.95 25.90 -8.22
N ALA A 372 -20.22 25.64 -9.50
CA ALA A 372 -19.49 24.66 -10.29
C ALA A 372 -18.01 25.02 -10.48
N GLY A 373 -17.70 26.32 -10.67
CA GLY A 373 -16.33 26.83 -10.73
C GLY A 373 -15.55 26.66 -9.42
N LYS A 374 -16.21 26.86 -8.27
CA LYS A 374 -15.59 26.61 -6.96
C LYS A 374 -15.26 25.15 -6.72
N LEU A 375 -16.10 24.22 -7.22
CA LEU A 375 -15.86 22.77 -7.09
C LEU A 375 -14.69 22.30 -7.96
N ALA A 376 -14.48 22.88 -9.13
CA ALA A 376 -13.35 22.55 -10.01
C ALA A 376 -12.00 22.95 -9.41
N VAL A 377 -11.92 24.09 -8.72
CA VAL A 377 -10.71 24.56 -8.03
C VAL A 377 -10.39 23.67 -6.81
N ILE A 378 -11.41 23.17 -6.09
CA ILE A 378 -11.21 22.25 -4.97
C ILE A 378 -10.71 20.89 -5.46
N GLY A 379 -11.12 20.44 -6.64
CA GLY A 379 -10.67 19.16 -7.23
C GLY A 379 -9.19 19.11 -7.56
N GLN A 380 -8.58 20.21 -7.97
CA GLN A 380 -7.15 20.28 -8.29
C GLN A 380 -6.22 20.32 -7.06
N LEU A 381 -6.73 20.74 -5.92
CA LEU A 381 -5.95 20.82 -4.67
C LEU A 381 -6.03 19.56 -3.80
N SER A 382 -6.82 18.55 -4.22
CA SER A 382 -7.28 17.47 -3.34
C SER A 382 -6.39 16.22 -3.28
N THR A 383 -5.29 16.15 -4.01
CA THR A 383 -4.50 14.89 -4.11
C THR A 383 -3.76 14.53 -2.80
N GLY A 384 -3.55 15.48 -1.90
CA GLY A 384 -2.92 15.27 -0.58
C GLY A 384 -3.91 15.02 0.58
N LEU A 385 -5.16 15.43 0.39
CA LEU A 385 -6.19 15.45 1.44
C LEU A 385 -7.01 14.15 1.54
N ALA A 386 -6.91 13.33 0.52
CA ALA A 386 -7.79 12.16 0.37
C ALA A 386 -7.60 11.09 1.45
N HIS A 387 -6.42 10.99 2.03
CA HIS A 387 -6.14 9.89 2.97
C HIS A 387 -6.68 10.18 4.39
N GLU A 388 -6.59 11.42 4.86
CA GLU A 388 -7.06 11.81 6.20
C GLU A 388 -8.55 12.12 6.28
N LEU A 389 -9.17 12.43 5.12
CA LEU A 389 -10.63 12.58 5.02
C LEU A 389 -11.36 11.23 4.82
N ASN A 390 -10.64 10.19 4.40
CA ASN A 390 -11.25 8.88 4.14
C ASN A 390 -11.67 8.13 5.42
N GLN A 391 -11.06 8.38 6.55
CA GLN A 391 -11.44 7.74 7.81
C GLN A 391 -12.80 8.22 8.34
N PRO A 392 -13.05 9.53 8.51
CA PRO A 392 -14.38 10.01 8.93
C PRO A 392 -15.45 9.78 7.85
N LEU A 393 -15.08 9.79 6.55
CA LEU A 393 -15.98 9.42 5.46
C LEU A 393 -16.41 7.95 5.51
N THR A 394 -15.54 7.06 5.92
CA THR A 394 -15.86 5.64 6.11
C THR A 394 -16.81 5.43 7.28
N ALA A 395 -16.60 6.17 8.38
CA ALA A 395 -17.50 6.14 9.53
C ALA A 395 -18.89 6.72 9.20
N LEU A 396 -18.93 7.82 8.46
CA LEU A 396 -20.15 8.41 7.90
C LEU A 396 -20.89 7.43 6.98
N ARG A 397 -20.18 6.74 6.11
CA ARG A 397 -20.73 5.72 5.21
C ARG A 397 -21.36 4.56 5.97
N THR A 398 -20.69 4.09 7.01
CA THR A 398 -21.18 3.01 7.86
C THR A 398 -22.43 3.44 8.64
N LEU A 399 -22.41 4.63 9.21
CA LEU A 399 -23.55 5.18 9.95
C LEU A 399 -24.74 5.45 9.02
N SER A 400 -24.51 5.98 7.82
CA SER A 400 -25.56 6.21 6.81
C SER A 400 -26.17 4.88 6.36
N GLY A 401 -25.34 3.87 6.07
CA GLY A 401 -25.84 2.53 5.70
C GLY A 401 -26.63 1.85 6.83
N ASN A 402 -26.21 2.06 8.07
CA ASN A 402 -26.93 1.55 9.24
C ASN A 402 -28.24 2.30 9.44
N THR A 403 -28.26 3.62 9.23
CA THR A 403 -29.48 4.45 9.32
C THR A 403 -30.56 3.97 8.35
N ILE A 404 -30.18 3.67 7.10
CA ILE A 404 -31.11 3.13 6.09
C ILE A 404 -31.68 1.78 6.55
N ARG A 405 -30.83 0.87 7.04
CA ARG A 405 -31.27 -0.45 7.54
C ARG A 405 -32.20 -0.37 8.75
N PHE A 406 -31.96 0.57 9.66
CA PHE A 406 -32.82 0.78 10.82
C PHE A 406 -34.12 1.49 10.43
N MET A 407 -34.10 2.38 9.41
CA MET A 407 -35.30 3.01 8.85
C MET A 407 -36.21 1.96 8.18
N GLU A 408 -35.64 1.00 7.43
CA GLU A 408 -36.37 -0.12 6.83
C GLU A 408 -36.97 -1.08 7.90
N ARG A 409 -36.40 -1.12 9.10
CA ARG A 409 -36.89 -1.89 10.25
C ARG A 409 -37.87 -1.13 11.13
N GLY A 410 -38.16 0.12 10.80
CA GLY A 410 -39.08 0.95 11.57
C GLY A 410 -38.54 1.48 12.90
N ASP A 411 -37.23 1.29 13.17
CA ASP A 411 -36.57 1.77 14.39
C ASP A 411 -36.17 3.24 14.23
N LEU A 412 -37.18 4.12 14.34
CA LEU A 412 -37.01 5.55 14.17
C LEU A 412 -36.16 6.22 15.26
N ASP A 413 -36.03 5.61 16.42
CA ASP A 413 -35.18 6.14 17.50
C ASP A 413 -33.70 5.91 17.17
N THR A 414 -33.35 4.75 16.68
CA THR A 414 -31.99 4.46 16.20
C THR A 414 -31.66 5.26 14.94
N VAL A 415 -32.61 5.47 14.05
CA VAL A 415 -32.48 6.36 12.89
C VAL A 415 -32.17 7.79 13.34
N ARG A 416 -32.94 8.33 14.29
CA ARG A 416 -32.73 9.68 14.82
C ARG A 416 -31.37 9.80 15.53
N ALA A 417 -30.99 8.79 16.30
CA ALA A 417 -29.69 8.74 16.96
C ALA A 417 -28.51 8.68 15.95
N ASN A 418 -28.65 7.90 14.89
CA ASN A 418 -27.65 7.82 13.84
C ASN A 418 -27.54 9.12 13.03
N LEU A 419 -28.65 9.77 12.73
CA LEU A 419 -28.68 11.07 12.05
C LEU A 419 -28.02 12.16 12.90
N LYS A 420 -28.24 12.13 14.23
CA LYS A 420 -27.56 13.04 15.14
C LYS A 420 -26.03 12.81 15.12
N ARG A 421 -25.60 11.55 15.20
CA ARG A 421 -24.17 11.18 15.11
C ARG A 421 -23.54 11.53 13.76
N ILE A 422 -24.31 11.46 12.68
CA ILE A 422 -23.89 11.92 11.34
C ILE A 422 -23.63 13.42 11.36
N ASN A 423 -24.53 14.21 11.97
CA ASN A 423 -24.34 15.64 12.11
C ASN A 423 -23.10 15.98 12.97
N ASP A 424 -22.92 15.31 14.10
CA ASP A 424 -21.75 15.49 14.97
C ASP A 424 -20.43 15.16 14.24
N LEU A 425 -20.44 14.14 13.36
CA LEU A 425 -19.31 13.80 12.51
C LEU A 425 -19.04 14.84 11.41
N VAL A 426 -20.12 15.44 10.87
CA VAL A 426 -20.01 16.52 9.87
C VAL A 426 -19.43 17.78 10.52
N ASP A 427 -19.86 18.11 11.74
CA ASP A 427 -19.32 19.25 12.51
C ASP A 427 -17.82 19.00 12.85
N SER A 428 -17.47 17.76 13.18
CA SER A 428 -16.08 17.33 13.37
C SER A 428 -15.25 17.46 12.10
N MET A 429 -15.81 17.13 10.95
CA MET A 429 -15.15 17.31 9.65
C MET A 429 -15.00 18.80 9.30
N GLY A 430 -15.96 19.62 9.68
CA GLY A 430 -15.89 21.07 9.55
C GLY A 430 -14.77 21.68 10.39
N ALA A 431 -14.63 21.22 11.63
CA ALA A 431 -13.52 21.58 12.52
C ALA A 431 -12.17 21.06 11.99
N LEU A 432 -12.14 19.82 11.49
CA LEU A 432 -10.96 19.20 10.88
C LEU A 432 -10.50 19.96 9.62
N THR A 433 -11.42 20.34 8.75
CA THR A 433 -11.10 21.12 7.55
C THR A 433 -10.68 22.55 7.88
N SER A 434 -11.24 23.14 8.92
CA SER A 434 -10.79 24.44 9.44
C SER A 434 -9.39 24.35 10.06
N GLN A 435 -9.12 23.30 10.82
CA GLN A 435 -7.79 23.02 11.38
C GLN A 435 -6.77 22.63 10.31
N LEU A 436 -7.20 21.89 9.26
CA LEU A 436 -6.35 21.59 8.12
C LEU A 436 -6.01 22.85 7.30
N LYS A 437 -6.94 23.80 7.19
CA LYS A 437 -6.69 25.10 6.57
C LYS A 437 -5.70 25.94 7.38
N GLN A 438 -5.76 25.85 8.70
CA GLN A 438 -4.74 26.44 9.58
C GLN A 438 -3.41 25.68 9.48
N PHE A 439 -3.47 24.36 9.28
CA PHE A 439 -2.28 23.52 9.07
C PHE A 439 -1.66 23.71 7.67
N ALA A 440 -2.49 23.89 6.64
CA ALA A 440 -2.06 24.18 5.27
C ALA A 440 -1.47 25.60 5.10
N ARG A 441 -1.76 26.51 5.99
CA ARG A 441 -0.97 27.75 6.15
C ARG A 441 0.37 27.38 6.77
N LYS A 442 1.28 26.96 5.93
CA LYS A 442 2.71 26.90 6.18
C LYS A 442 3.26 28.34 6.33
N SER A 443 2.96 28.97 7.45
CA SER A 443 3.91 29.93 7.99
C SER A 443 4.88 29.07 8.80
N PRO A 444 6.18 29.06 8.48
CA PRO A 444 7.20 28.69 9.42
C PRO A 444 7.12 29.77 10.52
N GLY A 445 6.25 29.54 11.50
CA GLY A 445 6.20 30.39 12.68
C GLY A 445 7.52 30.18 13.40
N HIS A 446 8.42 31.15 13.27
CA HIS A 446 9.64 31.16 14.04
C HIS A 446 9.21 31.14 15.50
N SER A 447 9.81 30.24 16.27
CA SER A 447 9.72 30.26 17.72
C SER A 447 10.37 31.58 18.16
N GLU A 448 9.62 32.48 18.74
CA GLU A 448 10.06 33.79 19.19
C GLU A 448 9.92 33.91 20.70
N LEU A 449 10.65 34.88 21.24
CA LEU A 449 10.51 35.24 22.65
C LEU A 449 9.16 35.88 22.87
N THR A 450 8.33 35.23 23.68
CA THR A 450 6.93 35.61 23.81
C THR A 450 6.60 35.89 25.28
N ASP A 451 5.95 37.01 25.50
CA ASP A 451 5.47 37.40 26.82
C ASP A 451 4.18 36.64 27.18
N LEU A 452 4.25 35.87 28.25
CA LEU A 452 3.09 35.10 28.75
C LEU A 452 1.94 36.02 29.18
N SER A 453 2.23 37.17 29.72
CA SER A 453 1.19 38.14 30.15
C SER A 453 0.35 38.57 28.95
N ALA A 454 1.00 38.93 27.84
CA ALA A 454 0.32 39.38 26.64
C ALA A 454 -0.56 38.25 26.03
N ILE A 455 -0.08 37.02 26.05
CA ILE A 455 -0.85 35.86 25.57
C ILE A 455 -2.06 35.58 26.47
N ILE A 456 -1.87 35.65 27.77
CA ILE A 456 -2.94 35.41 28.73
C ILE A 456 -4.03 36.48 28.57
N ASP A 457 -3.64 37.73 28.41
CA ASP A 457 -4.58 38.85 28.19
C ASP A 457 -5.41 38.64 26.91
N GLN A 458 -4.76 38.18 25.82
CA GLN A 458 -5.45 37.86 24.57
C GLN A 458 -6.37 36.65 24.74
N ALA A 459 -5.93 35.60 25.44
CA ALA A 459 -6.76 34.43 25.71
C ALA A 459 -7.99 34.79 26.55
N LEU A 460 -7.86 35.68 27.52
CA LEU A 460 -8.98 36.17 28.33
C LEU A 460 -9.97 36.99 27.52
N LEU A 461 -9.49 37.80 26.58
CA LEU A 461 -10.36 38.56 25.67
C LEU A 461 -11.20 37.61 24.79
N ILE A 462 -10.60 36.54 24.29
CA ILE A 462 -11.31 35.50 23.50
C ILE A 462 -12.36 34.80 24.36
N LEU A 463 -12.06 34.53 25.63
CA LEU A 463 -12.91 33.78 26.56
C LEU A 463 -13.91 34.69 27.32
N GLU A 464 -13.88 35.99 27.11
CA GLU A 464 -14.77 36.95 27.79
C GLU A 464 -16.27 36.54 27.74
N PRO A 465 -16.80 36.07 26.60
CA PRO A 465 -18.18 35.61 26.53
C PRO A 465 -18.45 34.42 27.46
N ALA A 466 -17.54 33.44 27.49
CA ALA A 466 -17.68 32.25 28.33
C ALA A 466 -17.52 32.58 29.83
N ILE A 467 -16.58 33.47 30.15
CA ILE A 467 -16.36 33.96 31.53
C ILE A 467 -17.64 34.67 32.04
N ARG A 468 -18.25 35.53 31.24
CA ARG A 468 -19.49 36.21 31.59
C ARG A 468 -20.68 35.27 31.68
N GLN A 469 -20.82 34.34 30.74
CA GLN A 469 -21.90 33.36 30.70
C GLN A 469 -21.91 32.47 31.96
N HIS A 470 -20.76 31.96 32.34
CA HIS A 470 -20.62 31.06 33.50
C HIS A 470 -20.27 31.79 34.79
N ARG A 471 -20.18 33.13 34.76
CA ARG A 471 -19.74 33.99 35.88
C ARG A 471 -18.46 33.52 36.50
N ALA A 472 -17.52 33.08 35.68
CA ALA A 472 -16.26 32.52 36.15
C ALA A 472 -15.33 33.59 36.74
N THR A 473 -14.64 33.23 37.82
CA THR A 473 -13.62 34.08 38.43
C THR A 473 -12.24 33.58 38.02
N ILE A 474 -11.46 34.42 37.33
CA ILE A 474 -10.10 34.07 36.92
C ILE A 474 -9.13 34.78 37.85
N GLN A 475 -8.26 34.02 38.50
CA GLN A 475 -7.18 34.54 39.35
C GLN A 475 -5.83 34.32 38.66
N ILE A 476 -5.06 35.38 38.45
CA ILE A 476 -3.79 35.32 37.74
C ILE A 476 -2.66 35.67 38.71
N GLN A 477 -1.67 34.79 38.78
CA GLN A 477 -0.46 34.97 39.61
C GLN A 477 0.78 34.61 38.77
N LEU A 478 1.32 35.60 38.07
CA LEU A 478 2.53 35.38 37.28
C LEU A 478 3.76 35.84 38.08
N ALA A 479 4.76 34.97 38.15
CA ALA A 479 6.04 35.33 38.76
C ALA A 479 6.85 36.24 37.80
N ASP A 480 7.44 37.31 38.29
CA ASP A 480 8.19 38.29 37.52
C ASP A 480 9.33 37.69 36.68
N ASP A 481 9.92 36.57 37.17
CA ASP A 481 11.01 35.86 36.52
C ASP A 481 10.56 34.75 35.58
N ALA A 482 9.25 34.55 35.41
CA ALA A 482 8.62 33.50 34.61
C ALA A 482 7.71 34.07 33.49
N GLY A 483 7.87 35.32 33.10
CA GLY A 483 6.99 36.02 32.17
C GLY A 483 7.31 35.78 30.69
N VAL A 484 8.48 35.26 30.34
CA VAL A 484 8.90 35.10 28.93
C VAL A 484 9.21 33.64 28.64
N VAL A 485 8.70 33.16 27.50
CA VAL A 485 8.91 31.78 27.01
C VAL A 485 9.27 31.78 25.53
N GLN A 486 9.93 30.74 25.07
CA GLN A 486 10.26 30.59 23.65
C GLN A 486 9.22 29.68 22.97
N CYS A 487 8.27 30.27 22.28
CA CYS A 487 7.23 29.56 21.56
C CYS A 487 6.61 30.46 20.49
N ASN A 488 5.81 29.90 19.61
CA ASN A 488 4.98 30.71 18.71
C ASN A 488 3.79 31.29 19.50
N PRO A 489 3.60 32.62 19.52
CA PRO A 489 2.58 33.26 20.36
C PRO A 489 1.16 32.79 20.03
N ASN A 490 0.79 32.72 18.75
CA ASN A 490 -0.54 32.29 18.33
C ASN A 490 -0.82 30.81 18.70
N ARG A 491 0.20 29.97 18.69
CA ARG A 491 0.09 28.58 19.08
C ARG A 491 -0.06 28.43 20.59
N LEU A 492 0.72 29.18 21.34
CA LEU A 492 0.63 29.17 22.81
C LEU A 492 -0.68 29.78 23.28
N GLU A 493 -1.15 30.85 22.65
CA GLU A 493 -2.48 31.42 22.88
C GLU A 493 -3.56 30.35 22.70
N GLN A 494 -3.52 29.58 21.62
CA GLN A 494 -4.45 28.47 21.38
C GLN A 494 -4.44 27.44 22.52
N VAL A 495 -3.26 27.11 23.07
CA VAL A 495 -3.15 26.21 24.23
C VAL A 495 -3.78 26.82 25.46
N ILE A 496 -3.47 28.08 25.76
CA ILE A 496 -4.00 28.77 26.95
C ILE A 496 -5.53 28.90 26.85
N VAL A 497 -6.05 29.30 25.68
CA VAL A 497 -7.50 29.37 25.43
C VAL A 497 -8.16 28.02 25.66
N ASN A 498 -7.59 26.95 25.15
CA ASN A 498 -8.13 25.61 25.30
C ASN A 498 -8.15 25.16 26.76
N LEU A 499 -7.06 25.36 27.50
CA LEU A 499 -6.98 24.97 28.90
C LEU A 499 -7.93 25.80 29.80
N LEU A 500 -7.98 27.11 29.59
CA LEU A 500 -8.90 27.99 30.33
C LEU A 500 -10.36 27.67 30.00
N SER A 501 -10.69 27.42 28.76
CA SER A 501 -12.06 27.00 28.36
C SER A 501 -12.44 25.70 29.05
N ASN A 502 -11.54 24.70 29.05
CA ASN A 502 -11.80 23.43 29.73
C ASN A 502 -11.96 23.60 31.24
N ALA A 503 -11.19 24.48 31.86
CA ALA A 503 -11.27 24.78 33.28
C ALA A 503 -12.60 25.48 33.65
N ILE A 504 -13.07 26.43 32.82
CA ILE A 504 -14.36 27.10 32.99
C ILE A 504 -15.50 26.09 32.88
N ASP A 505 -15.48 25.23 31.85
CA ASP A 505 -16.48 24.19 31.62
C ASP A 505 -16.54 23.19 32.78
N ALA A 506 -15.36 22.77 33.29
CA ALA A 506 -15.27 21.87 34.43
C ALA A 506 -15.84 22.47 35.70
N GLY A 507 -15.56 23.74 35.97
CA GLY A 507 -16.14 24.46 37.09
C GLY A 507 -17.67 24.64 37.00
N ALA A 508 -18.14 24.95 35.80
CA ALA A 508 -19.60 25.13 35.51
C ALA A 508 -20.39 23.84 35.72
N SER A 509 -19.80 22.67 35.46
CA SER A 509 -20.49 21.37 35.59
C SER A 509 -20.85 21.02 37.05
N ARG A 510 -20.26 21.65 38.03
CA ARG A 510 -20.48 21.41 39.48
C ARG A 510 -21.57 22.27 40.11
N ASN A 511 -22.32 23.06 39.30
CA ASN A 511 -23.28 24.06 39.76
C ASN A 511 -22.71 25.08 40.79
N THR A 512 -21.41 25.27 40.81
CA THR A 512 -20.71 26.28 41.60
C THR A 512 -20.13 27.34 40.65
N HIS A 513 -19.82 28.53 41.19
CA HIS A 513 -19.11 29.53 40.39
C HIS A 513 -17.74 28.97 39.98
N PRO A 514 -17.43 28.88 38.67
CA PRO A 514 -16.12 28.44 38.22
C PRO A 514 -15.03 29.40 38.75
N VAL A 515 -14.04 28.83 39.42
CA VAL A 515 -12.85 29.55 39.87
C VAL A 515 -11.65 28.90 39.17
N VAL A 516 -10.99 29.67 38.34
CA VAL A 516 -9.81 29.22 37.62
C VAL A 516 -8.60 30.02 38.10
N GLN A 517 -7.59 29.35 38.55
CA GLN A 517 -6.33 29.97 38.96
C GLN A 517 -5.25 29.66 37.91
N LEU A 518 -4.68 30.71 37.33
CA LEU A 518 -3.54 30.61 36.44
C LEU A 518 -2.30 31.16 37.12
N SER A 519 -1.25 30.38 37.20
CA SER A 519 0.01 30.78 37.82
C SER A 519 1.21 30.39 36.98
N SER A 520 2.25 31.19 36.99
CA SER A 520 3.54 30.84 36.40
C SER A 520 4.64 30.82 37.45
N GLN A 521 5.58 29.90 37.28
CA GLN A 521 6.73 29.75 38.14
C GLN A 521 7.95 29.32 37.33
N ARG A 522 9.06 29.97 37.56
CA ARG A 522 10.33 29.54 36.96
C ARG A 522 10.91 28.36 37.74
N GLN A 523 11.31 27.32 37.03
CA GLN A 523 11.98 26.13 37.55
C GLN A 523 13.29 25.90 36.77
N GLY A 524 14.34 26.62 37.16
CA GLY A 524 15.64 26.57 36.48
C GLY A 524 15.60 27.11 35.06
N GLN A 525 15.78 26.24 34.08
CA GLN A 525 15.72 26.58 32.62
C GLN A 525 14.34 26.36 32.02
N GLN A 526 13.33 26.22 32.83
CA GLN A 526 11.97 26.00 32.38
C GLN A 526 11.02 26.95 33.09
N VAL A 527 9.92 27.23 32.45
CA VAL A 527 8.80 27.97 33.01
C VAL A 527 7.64 27.01 33.12
N ALA A 528 7.11 26.83 34.31
CA ALA A 528 5.90 26.05 34.56
C ALA A 528 4.70 27.01 34.62
N VAL A 529 3.74 26.83 33.75
CA VAL A 529 2.44 27.53 33.75
C VAL A 529 1.38 26.53 34.20
N ARG A 530 0.65 26.89 35.26
CA ARG A 530 -0.39 26.02 35.84
C ARG A 530 -1.75 26.66 35.69
N VAL A 531 -2.69 25.89 35.17
CA VAL A 531 -4.12 26.23 35.11
C VAL A 531 -4.85 25.28 36.04
N GLN A 532 -5.44 25.81 37.13
CA GLN A 532 -6.15 25.05 38.12
C GLN A 532 -7.64 25.43 38.07
N ASP A 533 -8.50 24.46 38.23
CA ASP A 533 -9.94 24.65 38.33
C ASP A 533 -10.53 24.09 39.63
N ASN A 534 -11.74 24.51 39.94
CA ASN A 534 -12.52 24.00 41.07
C ASN A 534 -13.60 22.98 40.62
N GLY A 535 -13.40 22.35 39.49
CA GLY A 535 -14.31 21.38 38.89
C GLY A 535 -14.33 20.02 39.61
N PRO A 536 -14.91 18.98 39.03
CA PRO A 536 -15.00 17.64 39.59
C PRO A 536 -13.65 16.91 39.68
N GLY A 537 -12.62 17.43 38.99
CA GLY A 537 -11.36 16.73 38.77
C GLY A 537 -11.43 15.70 37.66
N LEU A 538 -10.36 14.93 37.50
CA LEU A 538 -10.18 13.92 36.46
C LEU A 538 -10.38 12.53 37.07
N SER A 539 -11.18 11.66 36.43
CA SER A 539 -11.23 10.25 36.81
C SER A 539 -9.89 9.55 36.49
N GLU A 540 -9.66 8.40 37.06
CA GLU A 540 -8.42 7.66 36.84
C GLU A 540 -8.25 7.25 35.35
N ASP A 541 -9.36 6.86 34.76
CA ASP A 541 -9.43 6.55 33.31
C ASP A 541 -9.20 7.80 32.44
N ALA A 542 -9.82 8.91 32.79
CA ALA A 542 -9.61 10.17 32.09
C ALA A 542 -8.13 10.61 32.14
N ARG A 543 -7.46 10.42 33.27
CA ARG A 543 -6.07 10.82 33.46
C ARG A 543 -5.10 10.07 32.56
N LEU A 544 -5.41 8.82 32.20
CA LEU A 544 -4.59 7.99 31.32
C LEU A 544 -4.72 8.38 29.86
N HIS A 545 -5.91 8.79 29.45
CA HIS A 545 -6.25 8.95 28.03
C HIS A 545 -6.50 10.40 27.58
N LEU A 546 -6.47 11.39 28.50
CA LEU A 546 -6.90 12.76 28.25
C LEU A 546 -6.13 13.50 27.13
N PHE A 547 -4.93 13.05 26.77
CA PHE A 547 -4.14 13.59 25.67
C PHE A 547 -4.26 12.76 24.38
N GLU A 548 -5.01 11.68 24.42
CA GLU A 548 -5.28 10.92 23.22
C GLU A 548 -6.29 11.65 22.34
N PRO A 549 -6.05 11.69 21.03
CA PRO A 549 -7.03 12.28 20.12
C PRO A 549 -8.39 11.59 20.27
N PHE A 550 -9.44 12.40 20.27
CA PHE A 550 -10.84 11.97 20.40
C PHE A 550 -11.27 11.48 21.79
N PHE A 551 -10.40 11.44 22.77
CA PHE A 551 -10.81 11.17 24.14
C PHE A 551 -11.50 12.38 24.75
N THR A 552 -12.72 12.18 25.24
CA THR A 552 -13.50 13.22 25.95
C THR A 552 -14.37 12.60 27.02
N THR A 553 -14.49 13.27 28.16
CA THR A 553 -15.42 12.93 29.24
C THR A 553 -16.69 13.79 29.21
N LYS A 554 -16.78 14.71 28.24
CA LYS A 554 -17.97 15.54 28.05
C LYS A 554 -19.04 14.71 27.33
N GLU A 555 -20.33 14.98 27.62
CA GLU A 555 -21.43 14.29 26.95
C GLU A 555 -21.34 14.40 25.43
N SER A 556 -21.77 13.33 24.74
CA SER A 556 -21.65 13.18 23.29
C SER A 556 -22.16 14.41 22.56
N GLY A 557 -21.27 15.14 21.91
CA GLY A 557 -21.59 16.32 21.07
C GLY A 557 -20.99 17.65 21.55
N THR A 558 -20.47 17.77 22.77
CA THR A 558 -19.97 19.05 23.32
C THR A 558 -18.44 19.21 23.29
N GLY A 559 -17.70 18.19 22.82
CA GLY A 559 -16.25 18.30 22.67
C GLY A 559 -15.66 17.14 21.88
N LEU A 560 -14.84 17.45 20.86
CA LEU A 560 -14.22 16.48 19.96
C LEU A 560 -13.07 15.69 20.58
N GLY A 561 -12.66 15.98 21.82
CA GLY A 561 -11.50 15.36 22.41
C GLY A 561 -10.16 15.67 21.72
N LEU A 562 -10.14 16.64 20.81
CA LEU A 562 -8.91 17.03 20.06
C LEU A 562 -8.14 18.18 20.73
N GLY A 563 -8.80 18.98 21.57
CA GLY A 563 -8.19 20.19 22.14
C GLY A 563 -6.93 19.90 22.92
N LEU A 564 -6.99 18.94 23.83
CA LEU A 564 -5.84 18.58 24.66
C LEU A 564 -4.73 17.85 23.89
N ALA A 565 -5.09 17.02 22.92
CA ALA A 565 -4.13 16.39 22.03
C ALA A 565 -3.37 17.42 21.18
N ILE A 566 -4.09 18.41 20.64
CA ILE A 566 -3.50 19.53 19.89
C ILE A 566 -2.62 20.39 20.83
N SER A 567 -3.10 20.68 22.03
CA SER A 567 -2.32 21.42 23.03
C SER A 567 -1.02 20.70 23.38
N MET A 568 -1.08 19.39 23.60
CA MET A 568 0.09 18.55 23.82
C MET A 568 1.07 18.65 22.63
N SER A 569 0.56 18.50 21.40
CA SER A 569 1.38 18.59 20.19
C SER A 569 2.03 19.97 20.04
N ILE A 570 1.29 21.05 20.33
CA ILE A 570 1.84 22.42 20.28
C ILE A 570 2.95 22.59 21.31
N ILE A 571 2.72 22.16 22.53
CA ILE A 571 3.71 22.29 23.62
C ILE A 571 4.95 21.43 23.33
N GLN A 572 4.78 20.24 22.77
CA GLN A 572 5.90 19.41 22.34
C GLN A 572 6.72 20.07 21.22
N HIS A 573 6.07 20.77 20.30
CA HIS A 573 6.79 21.55 19.27
C HIS A 573 7.54 22.74 19.83
N CYS A 574 7.12 23.25 20.99
CA CYS A 574 7.86 24.28 21.75
C CYS A 574 8.91 23.65 22.70
N GLU A 575 9.26 22.39 22.48
CA GLU A 575 10.18 21.61 23.34
C GLU A 575 9.75 21.56 24.82
N GLY A 576 8.44 21.66 25.07
CA GLY A 576 7.83 21.64 26.39
C GLY A 576 7.09 20.33 26.68
N SER A 577 6.47 20.28 27.86
CA SER A 577 5.58 19.21 28.28
C SER A 577 4.29 19.75 28.85
N LEU A 578 3.21 18.98 28.70
CA LEU A 578 1.90 19.27 29.28
C LEU A 578 1.47 18.08 30.13
N THR A 579 1.14 18.30 31.39
CA THR A 579 0.65 17.27 32.31
C THR A 579 -0.64 17.71 32.98
N ALA A 580 -1.39 16.76 33.53
CA ALA A 580 -2.60 17.03 34.24
C ALA A 580 -2.70 16.13 35.48
N ASP A 581 -3.11 16.70 36.62
CA ASP A 581 -3.29 16.01 37.90
C ASP A 581 -4.52 16.55 38.61
N ASN A 582 -4.98 15.81 39.62
CA ASN A 582 -6.05 16.24 40.51
C ASN A 582 -5.53 17.06 41.70
N LEU A 583 -6.29 18.07 42.11
CA LEU A 583 -5.98 18.84 43.30
C LEU A 583 -6.51 18.12 44.57
N PRO A 584 -5.75 18.16 45.72
CA PRO A 584 -6.18 17.51 46.95
C PRO A 584 -7.53 17.98 47.52
N GLY A 585 -7.99 19.17 47.11
CA GLY A 585 -9.26 19.77 47.52
C GLY A 585 -10.41 19.62 46.50
N GLY A 586 -10.20 18.87 45.43
CA GLY A 586 -11.08 18.78 44.26
C GLY A 586 -10.69 19.77 43.16
N GLY A 587 -11.00 19.44 41.92
CA GLY A 587 -10.56 20.16 40.73
C GLY A 587 -9.34 19.52 40.06
N ALA A 588 -8.99 20.00 38.90
CA ALA A 588 -7.83 19.56 38.15
C ALA A 588 -6.78 20.67 38.02
N VAL A 589 -5.53 20.28 37.80
CA VAL A 589 -4.43 21.18 37.47
C VAL A 589 -3.74 20.71 36.19
N PHE A 590 -3.71 21.57 35.21
CA PHE A 590 -2.92 21.37 34.00
C PHE A 590 -1.62 22.16 34.12
N THR A 591 -0.50 21.49 33.94
CA THR A 591 0.84 22.10 34.03
C THR A 591 1.52 22.05 32.68
N ILE A 592 1.79 23.20 32.11
CA ILE A 592 2.62 23.41 30.94
C ILE A 592 4.03 23.72 31.42
N VAL A 593 5.02 23.01 30.90
CA VAL A 593 6.42 23.32 31.13
C VAL A 593 7.05 23.69 29.80
N LEU A 594 7.62 24.89 29.72
CA LEU A 594 8.25 25.41 28.50
C LEU A 594 9.71 25.78 28.79
N PRO A 595 10.60 25.71 27.79
CA PRO A 595 11.98 26.16 27.95
C PRO A 595 12.02 27.68 28.20
N PHE A 596 12.86 28.08 29.16
CA PHE A 596 13.14 29.48 29.43
C PHE A 596 14.17 30.00 28.43
N PRO A 597 13.97 31.19 27.84
CA PRO A 597 14.93 31.78 26.89
C PRO A 597 16.21 32.16 27.60
N GLY A 598 17.23 31.36 27.54
CA GLY A 598 18.52 31.57 28.22
C GLY A 598 19.44 30.35 28.16
N ALA A 599 18.96 29.22 27.68
CA ALA A 599 19.81 28.08 27.40
C ALA A 599 20.47 28.24 26.03
N GLU A 600 21.68 28.78 26.00
CA GLU A 600 22.57 28.66 24.84
C GLU A 600 22.60 27.17 24.41
N LYS A 601 22.19 26.91 23.16
CA LYS A 601 22.49 25.65 22.52
C LYS A 601 24.00 25.46 22.50
N CYS A 602 24.58 24.75 23.48
CA CYS A 602 25.85 24.09 23.27
C CYS A 602 25.67 23.11 22.11
N THR A 603 25.90 23.58 20.91
CA THR A 603 26.13 22.76 19.73
C THR A 603 27.35 21.91 20.00
N LYS A 604 27.14 20.62 20.27
CA LYS A 604 28.20 19.63 20.05
C LYS A 604 28.40 19.51 18.55
N GLY A 605 29.66 19.81 18.14
CA GLY A 605 30.18 19.63 16.80
C GLY A 605 30.19 18.15 16.36
#